data_e64f8c8a5c7090ed725f90c3134eed45
#
_entry.id   e64f8c8a5c7090ed725f90c3134eed45
#
_cell.length_a   1.000
_cell.length_b   1.000
_cell.length_c   1.000
_cell.angle_alpha   90.00
_cell.angle_beta   90.00
_cell.angle_gamma   90.00
#
_symmetry.space_group_name_H-M   'P 1'
#
loop_
_entity.id
_entity.type
_entity.pdbx_description
1 polymer ?
#
loop_
_entity_poly.entity_id
_entity_poly.type
_entity_poly.pdbx_seq_one_letter_code
_entity_poly.pdbx_strand_id
1 'polypeptide(L)'
;LAAGALTTTYTASQGLLLMIPNMYKIAGELLPAVFHVSARCVASHALNIFGDHSDVYACRQTGFAMLAETNPQEVMDLGAVAHLAAIKGRVPFINFFDGFRTSHEIQKIQVWDYEDLKEMCDMDAVEAFRKRALNPERPVMRGSHENGDIFFQHREACNKYYDAIPGIVEEYMDKVNAKLGTDYKPFNY
;
A
#
# COMPACT_ATOMS: atom_id res chain seq x y z
N LEU A 1 -12.18 -4.07 -4.28
CA LEU A 1 -10.99 -4.80 -4.74
C LEU A 1 -11.35 -6.16 -5.33
N ALA A 2 -12.05 -7.02 -4.61
CA ALA A 2 -12.38 -8.37 -5.10
C ALA A 2 -13.17 -8.37 -6.41
N ALA A 3 -13.96 -7.33 -6.68
CA ALA A 3 -14.69 -7.13 -7.95
C ALA A 3 -13.88 -6.44 -9.06
N GLY A 4 -12.57 -6.27 -8.89
CA GLY A 4 -11.69 -5.71 -9.92
C GLY A 4 -11.58 -4.18 -9.94
N ALA A 5 -12.11 -3.48 -8.93
CA ALA A 5 -11.91 -2.06 -8.77
C ALA A 5 -10.63 -1.78 -7.99
N LEU A 6 -9.73 -0.96 -8.52
CA LEU A 6 -8.61 -0.40 -7.76
C LEU A 6 -9.17 0.52 -6.68
N THR A 7 -8.68 0.38 -5.46
CA THR A 7 -9.28 1.03 -4.29
C THR A 7 -8.18 1.56 -3.38
N THR A 8 -8.39 2.76 -2.87
CA THR A 8 -7.57 3.38 -1.84
C THR A 8 -8.44 3.83 -0.67
N THR A 9 -7.83 4.06 0.48
CA THR A 9 -8.50 4.61 1.66
C THR A 9 -7.56 5.52 2.43
N TYR A 10 -8.16 6.39 3.25
CA TYR A 10 -7.46 7.33 4.12
C TYR A 10 -7.93 7.09 5.54
N THR A 11 -7.00 6.95 6.48
CA THR A 11 -7.34 6.62 7.86
C THR A 11 -6.25 7.04 8.85
N ALA A 12 -6.51 6.85 10.13
CA ALA A 12 -5.57 7.12 11.22
C ALA A 12 -5.95 6.32 12.46
N SER A 13 -4.98 6.00 13.32
CA SER A 13 -5.18 5.50 14.68
C SER A 13 -6.17 4.33 14.78
N GLN A 14 -7.21 4.44 15.60
CA GLN A 14 -8.22 3.41 15.80
C GLN A 14 -8.93 3.02 14.49
N GLY A 15 -9.09 3.97 13.56
CA GLY A 15 -9.69 3.68 12.25
C GLY A 15 -8.87 2.66 11.47
N LEU A 16 -7.54 2.76 11.50
CA LEU A 16 -6.64 1.77 10.91
C LEU A 16 -6.76 0.41 11.61
N LEU A 17 -6.79 0.41 12.95
CA LEU A 17 -6.88 -0.83 13.73
C LEU A 17 -8.17 -1.60 13.44
N LEU A 18 -9.29 -0.90 13.21
CA LEU A 18 -10.57 -1.52 12.82
C LEU A 18 -10.50 -2.23 11.47
N MET A 19 -9.53 -1.90 10.63
CA MET A 19 -9.34 -2.52 9.32
C MET A 19 -8.47 -3.77 9.35
N ILE A 20 -7.78 -4.07 10.46
CA ILE A 20 -6.81 -5.18 10.55
C ILE A 20 -7.35 -6.51 10.01
N PRO A 21 -8.55 -6.98 10.37
CA PRO A 21 -9.08 -8.24 9.82
C PRO A 21 -9.20 -8.21 8.29
N ASN A 22 -9.62 -7.07 7.73
CA ASN A 22 -9.71 -6.89 6.28
C ASN A 22 -8.34 -6.75 5.63
N MET A 23 -7.35 -6.17 6.32
CA MET A 23 -5.98 -6.07 5.83
C MET A 23 -5.35 -7.46 5.63
N TYR A 24 -5.51 -8.35 6.61
CA TYR A 24 -5.07 -9.76 6.44
C TYR A 24 -5.70 -10.41 5.21
N LYS A 25 -6.98 -10.14 4.97
CA LYS A 25 -7.71 -10.66 3.82
C LYS A 25 -7.19 -10.09 2.51
N ILE A 26 -7.03 -8.78 2.42
CA ILE A 26 -6.52 -8.06 1.24
C ILE A 26 -5.11 -8.56 0.88
N ALA A 27 -4.22 -8.66 1.86
CA ALA A 27 -2.86 -9.13 1.67
C ALA A 27 -2.82 -10.61 1.28
N GLY A 28 -3.59 -11.46 1.96
CA GLY A 28 -3.66 -12.89 1.68
C GLY A 28 -4.20 -13.21 0.29
N GLU A 29 -5.09 -12.39 -0.23
CA GLU A 29 -5.62 -12.53 -1.59
C GLU A 29 -4.77 -11.82 -2.66
N LEU A 30 -3.63 -11.22 -2.29
CA LEU A 30 -2.73 -10.48 -3.18
C LEU A 30 -3.47 -9.40 -4.00
N LEU A 31 -4.26 -8.58 -3.30
CA LEU A 31 -5.04 -7.50 -3.90
C LEU A 31 -4.29 -6.17 -3.81
N PRO A 32 -4.16 -5.41 -4.90
CA PRO A 32 -3.49 -4.13 -4.91
C PRO A 32 -4.35 -3.07 -4.23
N ALA A 33 -4.00 -2.72 -3.01
CA ALA A 33 -4.63 -1.64 -2.25
C ALA A 33 -3.57 -0.71 -1.69
N VAL A 34 -3.89 0.56 -1.54
CA VAL A 34 -3.05 1.52 -0.83
C VAL A 34 -3.87 2.19 0.26
N PHE A 35 -3.37 2.13 1.48
CA PHE A 35 -3.91 2.82 2.64
C PHE A 35 -3.00 4.01 2.96
N HIS A 36 -3.51 5.22 2.79
CA HIS A 36 -2.81 6.43 3.21
C HIS A 36 -3.13 6.70 4.68
N VAL A 37 -2.11 6.71 5.51
CA VAL A 37 -2.27 6.75 6.97
C VAL A 37 -1.56 7.95 7.56
N SER A 38 -2.33 8.86 8.14
CA SER A 38 -1.84 9.87 9.06
C SER A 38 -1.55 9.20 10.40
N ALA A 39 -0.35 8.64 10.57
CA ALA A 39 0.00 7.82 11.73
C ALA A 39 -0.15 8.59 13.04
N ARG A 40 -0.90 8.04 13.98
CA ARG A 40 -1.23 8.67 15.27
C ARG A 40 -1.23 7.67 16.40
N CYS A 41 -1.01 8.20 17.60
CA CYS A 41 -1.15 7.44 18.84
C CYS A 41 -2.50 6.71 18.89
N VAL A 42 -2.45 5.46 19.29
CA VAL A 42 -3.67 4.70 19.63
C VAL A 42 -4.14 5.12 21.01
N ALA A 43 -5.38 5.58 21.09
CA ALA A 43 -5.96 5.97 22.37
C ALA A 43 -5.98 4.81 23.36
N SER A 44 -5.50 5.06 24.57
CA SER A 44 -5.48 4.10 25.68
C SER A 44 -6.12 4.73 26.92
N HIS A 45 -5.34 5.14 27.93
CA HIS A 45 -5.85 5.91 29.08
C HIS A 45 -6.24 7.34 28.68
N ALA A 46 -5.65 7.86 27.61
CA ALA A 46 -5.95 9.16 27.02
C ALA A 46 -5.61 9.14 25.52
N LEU A 47 -6.07 10.14 24.80
CA LEU A 47 -5.66 10.44 23.43
C LEU A 47 -4.48 11.41 23.46
N ASN A 48 -3.48 11.14 22.61
CA ASN A 48 -2.39 12.08 22.32
C ASN A 48 -2.49 12.51 20.85
N ILE A 49 -2.44 13.80 20.58
CA ILE A 49 -2.54 14.35 19.22
C ILE A 49 -1.20 14.38 18.48
N PHE A 50 -0.09 14.27 19.20
CA PHE A 50 1.22 14.27 18.55
C PHE A 50 1.49 12.99 17.78
N GLY A 51 2.40 13.09 16.81
CA GLY A 51 2.80 11.96 15.97
C GLY A 51 3.29 10.77 16.76
N ASP A 52 2.81 9.61 16.37
CA ASP A 52 3.14 8.32 16.97
C ASP A 52 2.88 7.25 15.92
N HIS A 53 3.63 6.17 15.93
CA HIS A 53 3.52 5.08 14.97
C HIS A 53 2.89 3.81 15.54
N SER A 54 2.26 3.89 16.73
CA SER A 54 1.68 2.71 17.38
C SER A 54 0.57 2.05 16.54
N ASP A 55 -0.18 2.83 15.77
CA ASP A 55 -1.21 2.33 14.86
C ASP A 55 -0.62 1.53 13.70
N VAL A 56 0.35 2.07 12.97
CA VAL A 56 1.01 1.36 11.85
C VAL A 56 1.83 0.18 12.34
N TYR A 57 2.49 0.28 13.51
CA TYR A 57 3.18 -0.85 14.12
C TYR A 57 2.24 -2.00 14.49
N ALA A 58 1.01 -1.71 14.93
CA ALA A 58 0.01 -2.73 15.17
C ALA A 58 -0.38 -3.50 13.90
N CYS A 59 -0.24 -2.85 12.72
CA CYS A 59 -0.59 -3.44 11.42
C CYS A 59 0.58 -4.15 10.71
N ARG A 60 1.81 -4.11 11.25
CA ARG A 60 3.01 -4.66 10.58
C ARG A 60 2.95 -6.14 10.21
N GLN A 61 2.09 -6.91 10.88
CA GLN A 61 1.95 -8.35 10.65
C GLN A 61 0.86 -8.70 9.63
N THR A 62 0.13 -7.71 9.10
CA THR A 62 -1.01 -7.94 8.20
C THR A 62 -0.61 -8.39 6.81
N GLY A 63 0.66 -8.18 6.43
CA GLY A 63 1.18 -8.48 5.10
C GLY A 63 1.14 -7.29 4.13
N PHE A 64 0.83 -6.09 4.62
CA PHE A 64 1.01 -4.86 3.84
C PHE A 64 2.49 -4.46 3.83
N ALA A 65 3.01 -4.08 2.67
CA ALA A 65 4.27 -3.34 2.57
C ALA A 65 4.07 -1.92 3.12
N MET A 66 5.15 -1.31 3.63
CA MET A 66 5.08 -0.01 4.28
C MET A 66 6.07 0.97 3.65
N LEU A 67 5.58 2.16 3.28
CA LEU A 67 6.40 3.32 2.92
C LEU A 67 6.14 4.43 3.93
N ALA A 68 7.23 5.00 4.46
CA ALA A 68 7.18 6.09 5.45
C ALA A 68 7.70 7.37 4.83
N GLU A 69 6.96 8.47 4.97
CA GLU A 69 7.28 9.78 4.43
C GLU A 69 7.49 10.80 5.56
N THR A 70 8.36 11.77 5.32
CA THR A 70 8.77 12.76 6.30
C THR A 70 8.20 14.15 6.06
N ASN A 71 7.73 14.44 4.86
CA ASN A 71 7.22 15.75 4.46
C ASN A 71 6.16 15.63 3.36
N PRO A 72 5.36 16.69 3.10
CA PRO A 72 4.28 16.66 2.11
C PRO A 72 4.71 16.35 0.67
N GLN A 73 5.94 16.70 0.26
CA GLN A 73 6.43 16.35 -1.07
C GLN A 73 6.66 14.84 -1.19
N GLU A 74 7.29 14.23 -0.20
CA GLU A 74 7.47 12.78 -0.17
C GLU A 74 6.12 12.04 -0.15
N VAL A 75 5.12 12.55 0.58
CA VAL A 75 3.77 11.96 0.59
C VAL A 75 3.16 11.95 -0.81
N MET A 76 3.35 13.03 -1.58
CA MET A 76 2.88 13.11 -2.97
C MET A 76 3.62 12.11 -3.87
N ASP A 77 4.94 12.05 -3.78
CA ASP A 77 5.79 11.29 -4.69
C ASP A 77 5.77 9.79 -4.37
N LEU A 78 5.97 9.43 -3.11
CA LEU A 78 5.97 8.02 -2.68
C LEU A 78 4.55 7.43 -2.64
N GLY A 79 3.52 8.28 -2.50
CA GLY A 79 2.14 7.88 -2.73
C GLY A 79 1.93 7.31 -4.14
N ALA A 80 2.52 7.94 -5.16
CA ALA A 80 2.50 7.42 -6.52
C ALA A 80 3.26 6.08 -6.60
N VAL A 81 4.46 5.98 -6.00
CA VAL A 81 5.23 4.73 -5.93
C VAL A 81 4.42 3.61 -5.28
N ALA A 82 3.74 3.89 -4.15
CA ALA A 82 2.92 2.89 -3.45
C ALA A 82 1.83 2.31 -4.34
N HIS A 83 1.10 3.16 -5.09
CA HIS A 83 0.06 2.70 -6.01
C HIS A 83 0.61 1.87 -7.17
N LEU A 84 1.66 2.36 -7.82
CA LEU A 84 2.28 1.68 -8.96
C LEU A 84 2.89 0.34 -8.56
N ALA A 85 3.59 0.31 -7.41
CA ALA A 85 4.19 -0.91 -6.87
C ALA A 85 3.13 -1.92 -6.41
N ALA A 86 2.04 -1.48 -5.79
CA ALA A 86 0.95 -2.37 -5.40
C ALA A 86 0.30 -3.06 -6.60
N ILE A 87 0.08 -2.32 -7.70
CA ILE A 87 -0.50 -2.85 -8.92
C ILE A 87 0.42 -3.91 -9.53
N LYS A 88 1.69 -3.58 -9.75
CA LYS A 88 2.68 -4.46 -10.36
C LYS A 88 3.03 -5.65 -9.47
N GLY A 89 3.29 -5.41 -8.19
CA GLY A 89 3.75 -6.39 -7.24
C GLY A 89 2.66 -7.26 -6.61
N ARG A 90 1.38 -6.90 -6.73
CA ARG A 90 0.24 -7.60 -6.13
C ARG A 90 0.29 -7.66 -4.59
N VAL A 91 1.01 -6.75 -3.96
CA VAL A 91 1.09 -6.61 -2.51
C VAL A 91 0.50 -5.26 -2.13
N PRO A 92 -0.43 -5.20 -1.16
CA PRO A 92 -0.98 -3.93 -0.72
C PRO A 92 0.03 -3.11 0.09
N PHE A 93 -0.15 -1.80 0.11
CA PHE A 93 0.74 -0.86 0.81
C PHE A 93 0.01 -0.04 1.87
N ILE A 94 0.71 0.20 2.98
CA ILE A 94 0.48 1.34 3.86
C ILE A 94 1.50 2.42 3.46
N ASN A 95 0.99 3.57 3.01
CA ASN A 95 1.74 4.78 2.76
C ASN A 95 1.46 5.73 3.92
N PHE A 96 2.44 5.98 4.80
CA PHE A 96 2.18 6.66 6.05
C PHE A 96 3.17 7.78 6.38
N PHE A 97 2.66 8.77 7.05
CA PHE A 97 3.39 9.96 7.49
C PHE A 97 2.92 10.39 8.87
N ASP A 98 3.65 11.29 9.51
CA ASP A 98 3.28 11.83 10.82
C ASP A 98 1.89 12.49 10.79
N GLY A 99 1.02 12.01 11.64
CA GLY A 99 -0.39 12.41 11.67
C GLY A 99 -0.68 13.76 12.31
N PHE A 100 0.33 14.50 12.76
CA PHE A 100 0.17 15.84 13.29
C PHE A 100 1.07 16.84 12.57
N ARG A 101 2.36 16.61 12.52
CA ARG A 101 3.30 17.54 11.87
C ARG A 101 3.07 17.54 10.36
N THR A 102 3.32 16.44 9.68
CA THR A 102 3.24 16.38 8.22
C THR A 102 1.82 16.59 7.71
N SER A 103 0.79 16.02 8.38
CA SER A 103 -0.60 16.18 7.93
C SER A 103 -1.16 17.60 8.06
N HIS A 104 -0.55 18.46 8.87
CA HIS A 104 -0.95 19.86 9.07
C HIS A 104 0.09 20.87 8.55
N GLU A 105 1.15 20.37 7.94
CA GLU A 105 2.18 21.22 7.36
C GLU A 105 1.65 21.93 6.10
N ILE A 106 1.90 23.23 6.02
CA ILE A 106 1.60 24.03 4.82
C ILE A 106 2.91 24.18 4.04
N GLN A 107 3.04 23.43 2.97
CA GLN A 107 4.21 23.44 2.11
C GLN A 107 3.81 23.60 0.65
N LYS A 108 4.59 24.34 -0.12
CA LYS A 108 4.47 24.33 -1.58
C LYS A 108 5.12 23.06 -2.10
N ILE A 109 4.34 22.25 -2.81
CA ILE A 109 4.80 21.00 -3.41
C ILE A 109 4.68 21.04 -4.92
N GLN A 110 5.47 20.23 -5.60
CA GLN A 110 5.31 19.90 -7.01
C GLN A 110 4.26 18.80 -7.13
N VAL A 111 3.25 18.98 -7.96
CA VAL A 111 2.23 17.96 -8.22
C VAL A 111 2.55 17.21 -9.51
N TRP A 112 2.12 15.96 -9.56
CA TRP A 112 2.26 15.12 -10.73
C TRP A 112 1.43 15.62 -11.92
N ASP A 113 1.98 15.49 -13.11
CA ASP A 113 1.17 15.47 -14.31
C ASP A 113 0.50 14.08 -14.45
N TYR A 114 -0.78 14.06 -14.80
CA TYR A 114 -1.52 12.80 -14.97
C TYR A 114 -0.97 11.94 -16.11
N GLU A 115 -0.41 12.54 -17.14
CA GLU A 115 0.18 11.79 -18.26
C GLU A 115 1.46 11.06 -17.79
N ASP A 116 2.26 11.64 -16.90
CA ASP A 116 3.42 10.98 -16.30
C ASP A 116 3.02 9.76 -15.45
N LEU A 117 1.99 9.91 -14.63
CA LEU A 117 1.47 8.78 -13.83
C LEU A 117 0.94 7.66 -14.73
N LYS A 118 0.24 8.02 -15.80
CA LYS A 118 -0.30 7.07 -16.76
C LYS A 118 0.80 6.31 -17.51
N GLU A 119 1.87 7.01 -17.91
CA GLU A 119 3.02 6.41 -18.58
C GLU A 119 3.73 5.39 -17.69
N MET A 120 3.86 5.68 -16.38
CA MET A 120 4.49 4.78 -15.41
C MET A 120 3.63 3.59 -15.03
N CYS A 121 2.30 3.66 -15.24
CA CYS A 121 1.37 2.62 -14.81
C CYS A 121 1.49 1.36 -15.69
N ASP A 122 1.73 0.22 -15.03
CA ASP A 122 1.69 -1.09 -15.69
C ASP A 122 0.24 -1.50 -15.99
N MET A 123 -0.23 -1.16 -17.19
CA MET A 123 -1.60 -1.44 -17.61
C MET A 123 -1.87 -2.93 -17.81
N ASP A 124 -0.86 -3.73 -18.14
CA ASP A 124 -0.98 -5.19 -18.22
C ASP A 124 -1.24 -5.79 -16.85
N ALA A 125 -0.58 -5.27 -15.81
CA ALA A 125 -0.84 -5.66 -14.43
C ALA A 125 -2.26 -5.27 -13.97
N VAL A 126 -2.75 -4.09 -14.37
CA VAL A 126 -4.14 -3.66 -14.11
C VAL A 126 -5.14 -4.62 -14.78
N GLU A 127 -4.90 -4.97 -16.03
CA GLU A 127 -5.77 -5.90 -16.75
C GLU A 127 -5.72 -7.30 -16.16
N ALA A 128 -4.54 -7.79 -15.80
CA ALA A 128 -4.36 -9.05 -15.11
C ALA A 128 -5.08 -9.08 -13.74
N PHE A 129 -5.07 -7.97 -13.00
CA PHE A 129 -5.84 -7.83 -11.77
C PHE A 129 -7.35 -7.95 -12.04
N ARG A 130 -7.87 -7.25 -13.04
CA ARG A 130 -9.30 -7.30 -13.43
C ARG A 130 -9.71 -8.70 -13.90
N LYS A 131 -8.85 -9.40 -14.62
CA LYS A 131 -9.10 -10.79 -15.06
C LYS A 131 -9.22 -11.79 -13.91
N ARG A 132 -8.60 -11.50 -12.75
CA ARG A 132 -8.69 -12.31 -11.53
C ARG A 132 -9.86 -11.92 -10.62
N ALA A 133 -10.60 -10.89 -10.95
CA ALA A 133 -11.70 -10.40 -10.14
C ALA A 133 -12.91 -11.35 -10.16
N LEU A 134 -13.75 -11.22 -9.15
CA LEU A 134 -15.06 -11.87 -9.12
C LEU A 134 -15.90 -11.39 -10.31
N ASN A 135 -16.29 -12.32 -11.17
CA ASN A 135 -17.06 -12.03 -12.36
C ASN A 135 -18.04 -13.19 -12.62
N PRO A 136 -19.36 -12.95 -12.75
CA PRO A 136 -20.35 -13.99 -13.00
C PRO A 136 -20.15 -14.71 -14.33
N GLU A 137 -19.56 -14.05 -15.35
CA GLU A 137 -19.25 -14.68 -16.63
C GLU A 137 -18.05 -15.64 -16.56
N ARG A 138 -17.19 -15.44 -15.59
CA ARG A 138 -16.01 -16.25 -15.31
C ARG A 138 -15.90 -16.47 -13.81
N PRO A 139 -16.77 -17.32 -13.24
CA PRO A 139 -16.84 -17.49 -11.80
C PRO A 139 -15.55 -18.09 -11.24
N VAL A 140 -15.03 -17.45 -10.19
CA VAL A 140 -13.87 -17.92 -9.42
C VAL A 140 -14.22 -17.91 -7.95
N MET A 141 -13.64 -18.84 -7.20
CA MET A 141 -13.75 -18.85 -5.74
C MET A 141 -12.51 -18.17 -5.15
N ARG A 142 -12.73 -17.26 -4.22
CA ARG A 142 -11.63 -16.63 -3.47
C ARG A 142 -12.03 -16.42 -2.02
N GLY A 143 -11.01 -16.42 -1.16
CA GLY A 143 -11.20 -16.25 0.26
C GLY A 143 -12.04 -17.35 0.90
N SER A 144 -12.01 -18.55 0.33
CA SER A 144 -12.73 -19.73 0.78
C SER A 144 -12.13 -20.31 2.06
N HIS A 145 -12.74 -21.37 2.55
CA HIS A 145 -12.18 -22.20 3.61
C HIS A 145 -11.20 -23.22 3.01
N GLU A 146 -10.02 -23.34 3.60
CA GLU A 146 -8.98 -24.31 3.24
C GLU A 146 -8.57 -25.12 4.46
N ASN A 147 -8.37 -26.42 4.28
CA ASN A 147 -7.84 -27.29 5.30
C ASN A 147 -6.30 -27.17 5.39
N GLY A 148 -5.72 -27.68 6.48
CA GLY A 148 -4.29 -27.59 6.74
C GLY A 148 -3.40 -28.26 5.69
N ASP A 149 -3.95 -29.16 4.90
CA ASP A 149 -3.25 -29.87 3.82
C ASP A 149 -2.93 -28.97 2.61
N ILE A 150 -3.73 -27.90 2.37
CA ILE A 150 -3.51 -26.95 1.26
C ILE A 150 -3.24 -25.52 1.71
N PHE A 151 -3.69 -25.12 2.89
CA PHE A 151 -3.55 -23.75 3.41
C PHE A 151 -2.08 -23.31 3.48
N PHE A 152 -1.20 -24.17 3.98
CA PHE A 152 0.22 -23.86 4.10
C PHE A 152 0.87 -23.63 2.73
N GLN A 153 0.58 -24.51 1.76
CA GLN A 153 1.13 -24.40 0.41
C GLN A 153 0.69 -23.10 -0.28
N HIS A 154 -0.57 -22.68 -0.11
CA HIS A 154 -1.04 -21.41 -0.64
C HIS A 154 -0.38 -20.21 0.04
N ARG A 155 -0.15 -20.28 1.35
CA ARG A 155 0.61 -19.24 2.07
C ARG A 155 2.06 -19.16 1.58
N GLU A 156 2.72 -20.28 1.37
CA GLU A 156 4.09 -20.36 0.87
C GLU A 156 4.20 -19.83 -0.58
N ALA A 157 3.22 -20.10 -1.42
CA ALA A 157 3.18 -19.63 -2.81
C ALA A 157 3.11 -18.11 -2.94
N CYS A 158 2.78 -17.38 -1.86
CA CYS A 158 2.78 -15.93 -1.84
C CYS A 158 4.18 -15.32 -1.76
N ASN A 159 5.18 -16.04 -1.25
CA ASN A 159 6.52 -15.51 -0.94
C ASN A 159 7.17 -14.83 -2.14
N LYS A 160 7.06 -15.38 -3.33
CA LYS A 160 7.62 -14.81 -4.56
C LYS A 160 7.17 -13.38 -4.85
N TYR A 161 5.96 -13.00 -4.41
CA TYR A 161 5.46 -11.64 -4.59
C TYR A 161 6.09 -10.69 -3.57
N TYR A 162 6.23 -11.12 -2.32
CA TYR A 162 6.89 -10.34 -1.27
C TYR A 162 8.38 -10.17 -1.56
N ASP A 163 9.05 -11.21 -2.01
CA ASP A 163 10.48 -11.18 -2.38
C ASP A 163 10.76 -10.19 -3.52
N ALA A 164 9.79 -9.99 -4.41
CA ALA A 164 9.93 -9.07 -5.54
C ALA A 164 9.68 -7.60 -5.17
N ILE A 165 8.99 -7.30 -4.05
CA ILE A 165 8.57 -5.94 -3.71
C ILE A 165 9.73 -4.95 -3.57
N PRO A 166 10.85 -5.24 -2.90
CA PRO A 166 11.95 -4.27 -2.79
C PRO A 166 12.44 -3.79 -4.16
N GLY A 167 12.65 -4.71 -5.10
CA GLY A 167 13.11 -4.36 -6.45
C GLY A 167 12.05 -3.60 -7.26
N ILE A 168 10.76 -3.90 -7.08
CA ILE A 168 9.66 -3.16 -7.74
C ILE A 168 9.56 -1.73 -7.19
N VAL A 169 9.72 -1.56 -5.89
CA VAL A 169 9.73 -0.22 -5.27
C VAL A 169 10.91 0.59 -5.77
N GLU A 170 12.12 0.00 -5.80
CA GLU A 170 13.32 0.63 -6.33
C GLU A 170 13.13 1.06 -7.79
N GLU A 171 12.59 0.19 -8.65
CA GLU A 171 12.29 0.52 -10.05
C GLU A 171 11.38 1.75 -10.17
N TYR A 172 10.33 1.84 -9.35
CA TYR A 172 9.42 2.99 -9.41
C TYR A 172 10.01 4.24 -8.76
N MET A 173 10.82 4.12 -7.73
CA MET A 173 11.59 5.24 -7.20
C MET A 173 12.56 5.79 -8.23
N ASP A 174 13.25 4.94 -8.98
CA ASP A 174 14.13 5.36 -10.07
C ASP A 174 13.38 6.12 -11.18
N LYS A 175 12.18 5.67 -11.55
CA LYS A 175 11.33 6.38 -12.51
C LYS A 175 10.89 7.76 -12.00
N VAL A 176 10.52 7.84 -10.72
CA VAL A 176 10.18 9.09 -10.05
C VAL A 176 11.39 10.03 -10.00
N ASN A 177 12.54 9.52 -9.59
CA ASN A 177 13.79 10.27 -9.53
C ASN A 177 14.17 10.85 -10.90
N ALA A 178 14.02 10.08 -11.96
CA ALA A 178 14.31 10.52 -13.32
C ALA A 178 13.39 11.65 -13.80
N LYS A 179 12.10 11.63 -13.38
CA LYS A 179 11.12 12.65 -13.78
C LYS A 179 11.20 13.93 -12.93
N LEU A 180 11.44 13.80 -11.64
CA LEU A 180 11.38 14.92 -10.69
C LEU A 180 12.78 15.45 -10.29
N GLY A 181 13.85 14.74 -10.62
CA GLY A 181 15.21 15.11 -10.21
C GLY A 181 15.48 14.85 -8.72
N THR A 182 14.82 13.87 -8.14
CA THR A 182 14.96 13.44 -6.74
C THR A 182 15.96 12.28 -6.61
N ASP A 183 16.22 11.82 -5.38
CA ASP A 183 17.13 10.67 -5.11
C ASP A 183 16.49 9.73 -4.06
N TYR A 184 15.23 9.35 -4.29
CA TYR A 184 14.52 8.39 -3.43
C TYR A 184 15.13 7.01 -3.53
N LYS A 185 15.26 6.33 -2.38
CA LYS A 185 15.75 4.95 -2.26
C LYS A 185 14.86 4.19 -1.29
N PRO A 186 14.69 2.86 -1.46
CA PRO A 186 13.88 2.04 -0.56
C PRO A 186 14.33 2.12 0.89
N PHE A 187 15.63 2.32 1.13
CA PHE A 187 16.22 2.45 2.45
C PHE A 187 17.21 3.60 2.46
N ASN A 188 16.95 4.61 3.27
CA ASN A 188 17.86 5.72 3.56
C ASN A 188 18.54 5.46 4.90
N TYR A 189 19.86 5.36 4.90
CA TYR A 189 20.71 5.22 6.09
C TYR A 189 21.53 6.48 6.31
#